data_896288e0623fc11d09dc12936be2b4a5
#
_entry.id   896288e0623fc11d09dc12936be2b4a5
#
_cell.length_a   1.000
_cell.length_b   1.000
_cell.length_c   1.000
_cell.angle_alpha   90.00
_cell.angle_beta   90.00
_cell.angle_gamma   90.00
#
_symmetry.space_group_name_H-M   'P 1'
#
loop_
_entity.id
_entity.type
_entity.pdbx_description
1 polymer ?
#
loop_
_entity_poly.entity_id
_entity_poly.type
_entity_poly.pdbx_seq_one_letter_code
_entity_poly.pdbx_strand_id
1 'polypeptide(L)'
;MEYADSDQVIEVLDGAVSTRVIRHPDRSFAFEVTLDLEKGSKHFSRKPPIHFHANQDEFIQATEGKVGLEVDGMEHVLLPGEDEYRIEAWENHRSYPIEQERQEGKTIVKFLLSGAKSSEVYELNTLFFENWYKYQEHVAKNGGKINIIQVLSTFDAGGTYIAFPRWVPFGRRVSQVMGIVIGRWLGGLLGYQPFYREWSTDWQLACDKMESSIFQRRWADRSKVD
;
A
#
# COMPACT_ATOMS: atom_id res chain seq x y z
N MET A 1 21.92 -1.16 9.57
CA MET A 1 22.17 -1.70 8.21
C MET A 1 21.68 -0.67 7.23
N GLU A 2 22.44 -0.42 6.18
CA GLU A 2 22.14 0.68 5.26
C GLU A 2 21.21 0.19 4.15
N TYR A 3 20.20 1.01 3.79
CA TYR A 3 19.36 0.75 2.63
C TYR A 3 20.19 0.86 1.35
N ALA A 4 20.07 -0.11 0.46
CA ALA A 4 20.74 -0.08 -0.84
C ALA A 4 19.77 0.46 -1.90
N ASP A 5 20.29 1.30 -2.78
CA ASP A 5 19.51 1.90 -3.87
C ASP A 5 19.04 0.86 -4.90
N SER A 6 17.91 1.17 -5.53
CA SER A 6 17.38 0.50 -6.71
C SER A 6 17.02 1.56 -7.76
N ASP A 7 17.14 1.21 -9.02
CA ASP A 7 16.75 2.09 -10.14
C ASP A 7 15.24 2.11 -10.37
N GLN A 8 14.49 1.25 -9.67
CA GLN A 8 13.04 1.16 -9.87
C GLN A 8 12.31 2.30 -9.18
N VAL A 9 11.63 3.11 -9.97
CA VAL A 9 10.77 4.20 -9.50
C VAL A 9 9.34 3.98 -9.99
N ILE A 10 8.38 4.13 -9.08
CA ILE A 10 6.94 4.07 -9.37
C ILE A 10 6.39 5.48 -9.17
N GLU A 11 5.98 6.13 -10.26
CA GLU A 11 5.34 7.44 -10.21
C GLU A 11 3.84 7.32 -10.48
N VAL A 12 3.04 8.05 -9.72
CA VAL A 12 1.59 8.10 -9.86
C VAL A 12 1.04 9.50 -9.59
N LEU A 13 -0.22 9.73 -9.98
CA LEU A 13 -0.91 11.01 -9.80
C LEU A 13 -0.13 12.19 -10.42
N ASP A 14 0.31 12.01 -11.67
CA ASP A 14 1.09 12.99 -12.43
C ASP A 14 2.38 13.45 -11.72
N GLY A 15 3.03 12.51 -11.03
CA GLY A 15 4.27 12.75 -10.28
C GLY A 15 4.05 13.42 -8.92
N ALA A 16 2.81 13.48 -8.42
CA ALA A 16 2.55 13.93 -7.05
C ALA A 16 3.04 12.93 -6.00
N VAL A 17 3.09 11.65 -6.35
CA VAL A 17 3.68 10.58 -5.53
C VAL A 17 4.73 9.87 -6.36
N SER A 18 5.95 9.83 -5.86
CA SER A 18 7.05 9.05 -6.42
C SER A 18 7.57 8.10 -5.35
N THR A 19 7.70 6.84 -5.68
CA THR A 19 8.17 5.79 -4.77
C THR A 19 9.38 5.13 -5.39
N ARG A 20 10.55 5.32 -4.79
CA ARG A 20 11.78 4.65 -5.17
C ARG A 20 11.93 3.37 -4.36
N VAL A 21 12.08 2.25 -5.05
CA VAL A 21 12.33 0.96 -4.38
C VAL A 21 13.75 0.98 -3.83
N ILE A 22 13.90 0.63 -2.57
CA ILE A 22 15.19 0.45 -1.89
C ILE A 22 15.25 -0.96 -1.31
N ARG A 23 16.44 -1.46 -1.00
CA ARG A 23 16.62 -2.81 -0.46
C ARG A 23 17.01 -2.74 1.00
N HIS A 24 16.39 -3.59 1.79
CA HIS A 24 16.75 -3.78 3.18
C HIS A 24 16.76 -5.29 3.49
N PRO A 25 17.82 -5.83 4.11
CA PRO A 25 18.00 -7.28 4.27
C PRO A 25 16.91 -7.92 5.15
N ASP A 26 16.34 -7.17 6.08
CA ASP A 26 15.38 -7.66 7.07
C ASP A 26 13.93 -7.22 6.79
N ARG A 27 13.66 -6.65 5.59
CA ARG A 27 12.32 -6.21 5.18
C ARG A 27 11.84 -6.98 3.94
N SER A 28 10.54 -7.20 3.82
CA SER A 28 9.91 -7.77 2.62
C SER A 28 9.82 -6.74 1.49
N PHE A 29 9.69 -5.48 1.84
CA PHE A 29 9.80 -4.33 0.95
C PHE A 29 10.38 -3.13 1.69
N ALA A 30 10.97 -2.22 0.95
CA ALA A 30 11.36 -0.91 1.47
C ALA A 30 11.30 0.13 0.34
N PHE A 31 10.83 1.33 0.68
CA PHE A 31 10.65 2.45 -0.24
C PHE A 31 11.13 3.75 0.35
N GLU A 32 11.68 4.63 -0.50
CA GLU A 32 11.69 6.05 -0.26
C GLU A 32 10.49 6.66 -0.99
N VAL A 33 9.54 7.17 -0.25
CA VAL A 33 8.34 7.82 -0.77
C VAL A 33 8.54 9.32 -0.78
N THR A 34 8.31 9.95 -1.93
CA THR A 34 8.34 11.40 -2.10
C THR A 34 6.94 11.88 -2.45
N LEU A 35 6.43 12.85 -1.68
CA LEU A 35 5.17 13.53 -1.92
C LEU A 35 5.45 14.95 -2.38
N ASP A 36 5.03 15.32 -3.60
CA ASP A 36 5.05 16.68 -4.11
C ASP A 36 3.73 17.37 -3.73
N LEU A 37 3.78 18.28 -2.75
CA LEU A 37 2.59 18.92 -2.18
C LEU A 37 1.91 19.88 -3.14
N GLU A 38 2.63 20.45 -4.11
CA GLU A 38 2.06 21.33 -5.12
C GLU A 38 1.29 20.51 -6.15
N LYS A 39 1.93 19.53 -6.77
CA LYS A 39 1.27 18.62 -7.71
C LYS A 39 0.13 17.86 -7.05
N GLY A 40 0.33 17.43 -5.81
CA GLY A 40 -0.61 16.64 -5.03
C GLY A 40 -1.72 17.45 -4.35
N SER A 41 -1.81 18.76 -4.52
CA SER A 41 -2.74 19.63 -3.79
C SER A 41 -4.21 19.19 -3.86
N LYS A 42 -4.63 18.61 -4.97
CA LYS A 42 -5.99 18.06 -5.16
C LYS A 42 -6.16 16.69 -4.52
N HIS A 43 -5.08 15.91 -4.43
CA HIS A 43 -5.10 14.52 -3.94
C HIS A 43 -4.93 14.45 -2.43
N PHE A 44 -4.11 15.34 -1.86
CA PHE A 44 -3.78 15.38 -0.43
C PHE A 44 -4.78 16.20 0.42
N SER A 45 -5.82 16.75 -0.19
CA SER A 45 -6.87 17.49 0.51
C SER A 45 -7.68 16.62 1.49
N ARG A 46 -7.59 15.31 1.37
CA ARG A 46 -8.22 14.35 2.26
C ARG A 46 -7.21 13.33 2.74
N LYS A 47 -7.29 12.98 4.02
CA LYS A 47 -6.51 11.88 4.58
C LYS A 47 -6.91 10.55 3.88
N PRO A 48 -5.94 9.64 3.62
CA PRO A 48 -6.25 8.34 3.05
C PRO A 48 -7.13 7.51 4.00
N PRO A 49 -7.80 6.46 3.50
CA PRO A 49 -8.57 5.57 4.36
C PRO A 49 -7.70 4.91 5.43
N ILE A 50 -8.25 4.78 6.64
CA ILE A 50 -7.61 4.00 7.70
C ILE A 50 -7.64 2.53 7.30
N HIS A 51 -6.54 1.85 7.46
CA HIS A 51 -6.36 0.43 7.16
C HIS A 51 -5.46 -0.23 8.20
N PHE A 52 -5.28 -1.55 8.09
CA PHE A 52 -4.35 -2.32 8.90
C PHE A 52 -3.77 -3.48 8.09
N HIS A 53 -2.62 -3.97 8.52
CA HIS A 53 -1.97 -5.16 7.97
C HIS A 53 -2.13 -6.31 8.95
N ALA A 54 -2.60 -7.47 8.48
CA ALA A 54 -2.84 -8.60 9.37
C ALA A 54 -1.59 -9.46 9.61
N ASN A 55 -0.63 -9.43 8.68
CA ASN A 55 0.41 -10.44 8.57
C ASN A 55 1.84 -9.90 8.78
N GLN A 56 2.00 -8.58 8.98
CA GLN A 56 3.33 -7.99 9.16
C GLN A 56 3.25 -6.60 9.82
N ASP A 57 4.34 -6.22 10.47
CA ASP A 57 4.55 -4.87 10.96
C ASP A 57 5.02 -3.97 9.83
N GLU A 58 4.63 -2.69 9.91
CA GLU A 58 5.08 -1.64 9.01
C GLU A 58 5.97 -0.65 9.77
N PHE A 59 6.94 -0.06 9.08
CA PHE A 59 7.86 0.92 9.65
C PHE A 59 7.85 2.17 8.78
N ILE A 60 7.79 3.33 9.42
CA ILE A 60 7.78 4.62 8.75
C ILE A 60 8.75 5.58 9.43
N GLN A 61 9.56 6.30 8.63
CA GLN A 61 10.51 7.30 9.13
C GLN A 61 10.52 8.52 8.22
N ALA A 62 10.24 9.70 8.78
CA ALA A 62 10.35 10.95 8.02
C ALA A 62 11.82 11.28 7.73
N THR A 63 12.11 11.64 6.47
CA THR A 63 13.46 12.05 6.03
C THR A 63 13.52 13.51 5.58
N GLU A 64 12.42 14.06 5.07
CA GLU A 64 12.30 15.47 4.68
C GLU A 64 10.86 15.94 4.91
N GLY A 65 10.69 17.12 5.53
CA GLY A 65 9.36 17.61 5.91
C GLY A 65 8.75 16.81 7.07
N LYS A 66 7.47 17.04 7.35
CA LYS A 66 6.74 16.35 8.43
C LYS A 66 5.71 15.40 7.87
N VAL A 67 5.64 14.22 8.47
CA VAL A 67 4.65 13.20 8.11
C VAL A 67 3.66 13.05 9.27
N GLY A 68 2.38 13.21 8.97
CA GLY A 68 1.31 12.85 9.91
C GLY A 68 1.10 11.34 9.89
N LEU A 69 1.02 10.74 11.05
CA LEU A 69 0.71 9.33 11.24
C LEU A 69 -0.42 9.19 12.27
N GLU A 70 -1.51 8.56 11.90
CA GLU A 70 -2.57 8.19 12.83
C GLU A 70 -2.53 6.69 13.08
N VAL A 71 -2.38 6.28 14.35
CA VAL A 71 -2.37 4.87 14.78
C VAL A 71 -3.42 4.70 15.87
N ASP A 72 -4.39 3.79 15.65
CA ASP A 72 -5.50 3.53 16.54
C ASP A 72 -6.19 4.80 17.08
N GLY A 73 -6.25 5.87 16.21
CA GLY A 73 -6.88 7.15 16.45
C GLY A 73 -6.05 8.11 17.30
N MET A 74 -4.80 7.82 17.58
CA MET A 74 -3.82 8.75 18.08
C MET A 74 -3.02 9.34 16.92
N GLU A 75 -2.90 10.65 16.89
CA GLU A 75 -2.13 11.36 15.87
C GLU A 75 -0.70 11.60 16.35
N HIS A 76 0.25 11.24 15.49
CA HIS A 76 1.69 11.47 15.66
C HIS A 76 2.17 12.36 14.53
N VAL A 77 3.21 13.15 14.80
CA VAL A 77 3.94 13.92 13.79
C VAL A 77 5.36 13.40 13.79
N LEU A 78 5.76 12.77 12.69
CA LEU A 78 7.11 12.26 12.51
C LEU A 78 7.99 13.35 11.93
N LEU A 79 9.17 13.57 12.53
CA LEU A 79 10.12 14.60 12.14
C LEU A 79 11.39 13.96 11.56
N PRO A 80 12.06 14.62 10.59
CA PRO A 80 13.35 14.16 10.11
C PRO A 80 14.38 14.08 11.24
N GLY A 81 15.12 12.96 11.28
CA GLY A 81 16.14 12.70 12.30
C GLY A 81 15.63 11.94 13.54
N GLU A 82 14.33 11.69 13.64
CA GLU A 82 13.77 10.76 14.62
C GLU A 82 13.94 9.29 14.14
N ASP A 83 13.88 8.37 15.10
CA ASP A 83 13.88 6.93 14.81
C ASP A 83 12.64 6.51 14.02
N GLU A 84 12.72 5.37 13.33
CA GLU A 84 11.58 4.82 12.64
C GLU A 84 10.44 4.47 13.62
N TYR A 85 9.21 4.80 13.26
CA TYR A 85 8.02 4.41 14.00
C TYR A 85 7.57 3.02 13.52
N ARG A 86 7.40 2.08 14.46
CA ARG A 86 6.87 0.74 14.20
C ARG A 86 5.37 0.74 14.42
N ILE A 87 4.64 0.31 13.40
CA ILE A 87 3.21 0.04 13.43
C ILE A 87 3.06 -1.47 13.52
N GLU A 88 2.48 -1.96 14.59
CA GLU A 88 2.32 -3.41 14.78
C GLU A 88 1.22 -3.98 13.88
N ALA A 89 1.34 -5.26 13.55
CA ALA A 89 0.28 -5.97 12.85
C ALA A 89 -1.06 -5.79 13.58
N TRP A 90 -2.14 -5.59 12.81
CA TRP A 90 -3.50 -5.31 13.31
C TRP A 90 -3.74 -3.90 13.84
N GLU A 91 -2.78 -3.02 13.94
CA GLU A 91 -3.04 -1.62 14.29
C GLU A 91 -3.67 -0.86 13.12
N ASN A 92 -4.78 -0.17 13.38
CA ASN A 92 -5.41 0.69 12.37
C ASN A 92 -4.58 1.95 12.20
N HIS A 93 -4.16 2.23 10.96
CA HIS A 93 -3.29 3.38 10.73
C HIS A 93 -3.52 4.02 9.36
N ARG A 94 -2.94 5.20 9.20
CA ARG A 94 -2.75 5.91 7.93
C ARG A 94 -1.66 6.95 8.07
N SER A 95 -0.87 7.14 7.02
CA SER A 95 0.10 8.22 6.92
C SER A 95 -0.36 9.27 5.89
N TYR A 96 0.01 10.52 6.09
CA TYR A 96 -0.41 11.62 5.23
C TYR A 96 0.56 12.80 5.36
N PRO A 97 0.70 13.65 4.32
CA PRO A 97 1.44 14.90 4.44
C PRO A 97 0.66 15.90 5.32
N ILE A 98 1.39 16.71 6.09
CA ILE A 98 0.79 17.74 6.93
C ILE A 98 0.57 19.00 6.09
N GLU A 99 -0.66 19.49 5.99
CA GLU A 99 -1.05 20.66 5.19
C GLU A 99 -0.26 21.93 5.55
N GLN A 100 0.15 22.09 6.81
CA GLN A 100 0.96 23.22 7.26
C GLN A 100 2.32 23.31 6.58
N GLU A 101 2.92 22.18 6.18
CA GLU A 101 4.19 22.19 5.44
C GLU A 101 4.05 22.99 4.14
N ARG A 102 2.95 22.80 3.40
CA ARG A 102 2.65 23.57 2.19
C ARG A 102 2.44 25.06 2.46
N GLN A 103 1.76 25.41 3.54
CA GLN A 103 1.53 26.79 3.95
C GLN A 103 2.84 27.50 4.35
N GLU A 104 3.82 26.75 4.87
CA GLU A 104 5.16 27.22 5.19
C GLU A 104 6.10 27.30 3.97
N GLY A 105 5.61 27.04 2.76
CA GLY A 105 6.36 27.10 1.51
C GLY A 105 7.20 25.85 1.22
N LYS A 106 7.01 24.76 1.97
CA LYS A 106 7.63 23.48 1.66
C LYS A 106 6.78 22.75 0.62
N THR A 107 7.44 22.22 -0.38
CA THR A 107 6.78 21.56 -1.52
C THR A 107 6.98 20.06 -1.52
N ILE A 108 7.95 19.55 -0.77
CA ILE A 108 8.32 18.13 -0.75
C ILE A 108 8.28 17.59 0.67
N VAL A 109 7.71 16.40 0.80
CA VAL A 109 7.78 15.56 1.99
C VAL A 109 8.33 14.19 1.57
N LYS A 110 9.33 13.68 2.31
CA LYS A 110 9.90 12.35 2.07
C LYS A 110 9.89 11.52 3.33
N PHE A 111 9.69 10.22 3.14
CA PHE A 111 9.78 9.25 4.22
C PHE A 111 10.19 7.88 3.70
N LEU A 112 10.83 7.11 4.56
CA LEU A 112 11.07 5.69 4.35
C LEU A 112 9.85 4.92 4.82
N LEU A 113 9.42 3.94 4.03
CA LEU A 113 8.32 3.03 4.32
C LEU A 113 8.80 1.60 4.09
N SER A 114 8.65 0.73 5.06
CA SER A 114 9.08 -0.66 4.91
C SER A 114 8.21 -1.61 5.73
N GLY A 115 8.20 -2.90 5.35
CA GLY A 115 7.47 -3.93 6.06
C GLY A 115 8.35 -5.07 6.55
N ALA A 116 8.08 -5.60 7.73
CA ALA A 116 8.75 -6.77 8.26
C ALA A 116 8.61 -7.96 7.30
N LYS A 117 9.59 -8.87 7.30
CA LYS A 117 9.45 -10.16 6.62
C LYS A 117 8.35 -10.97 7.29
N SER A 118 7.54 -11.63 6.48
CA SER A 118 6.50 -12.55 6.90
C SER A 118 6.67 -13.90 6.19
N SER A 119 6.16 -14.95 6.77
CA SER A 119 6.03 -16.27 6.11
C SER A 119 4.67 -16.45 5.42
N GLU A 120 3.83 -15.45 5.51
CA GLU A 120 2.48 -15.51 4.96
C GLU A 120 2.47 -15.20 3.46
N VAL A 121 1.70 -15.96 2.70
CA VAL A 121 1.56 -15.74 1.25
C VAL A 121 0.96 -14.36 0.95
N TYR A 122 -0.01 -13.95 1.76
CA TYR A 122 -0.70 -12.67 1.63
C TYR A 122 -0.05 -11.63 2.54
N GLU A 123 1.10 -11.13 2.09
CA GLU A 123 1.86 -10.07 2.75
C GLU A 123 2.02 -8.87 1.81
N LEU A 124 2.28 -7.69 2.39
CA LEU A 124 2.75 -6.54 1.64
C LEU A 124 4.13 -6.82 1.05
N ASN A 125 4.29 -6.42 -0.19
CA ASN A 125 5.57 -6.44 -0.90
C ASN A 125 5.50 -5.47 -2.08
N THR A 126 6.60 -5.31 -2.82
CA THR A 126 6.68 -4.40 -3.97
C THR A 126 5.58 -4.66 -5.00
N LEU A 127 5.26 -5.93 -5.28
CA LEU A 127 4.20 -6.32 -6.21
C LEU A 127 2.82 -5.76 -5.83
N PHE A 128 2.47 -5.76 -4.52
CA PHE A 128 1.23 -5.16 -4.05
C PHE A 128 1.19 -3.66 -4.38
N PHE A 129 2.26 -2.93 -4.07
CA PHE A 129 2.30 -1.48 -4.30
C PHE A 129 2.27 -1.11 -5.77
N GLU A 130 2.97 -1.86 -6.64
CA GLU A 130 2.92 -1.68 -8.09
C GLU A 130 1.47 -1.74 -8.59
N ASN A 131 0.76 -2.82 -8.24
CA ASN A 131 -0.62 -3.03 -8.68
C ASN A 131 -1.60 -2.03 -8.07
N TRP A 132 -1.43 -1.69 -6.79
CA TRP A 132 -2.27 -0.70 -6.11
C TRP A 132 -2.11 0.70 -6.71
N TYR A 133 -0.89 1.15 -6.93
CA TYR A 133 -0.63 2.46 -7.52
C TYR A 133 -1.08 2.53 -8.98
N LYS A 134 -0.82 1.49 -9.77
CA LYS A 134 -1.28 1.43 -11.16
C LYS A 134 -2.81 1.37 -11.27
N TYR A 135 -3.49 0.68 -10.37
CA TYR A 135 -4.95 0.72 -10.31
C TYR A 135 -5.47 2.14 -10.01
N GLN A 136 -4.89 2.84 -9.04
CA GLN A 136 -5.27 4.23 -8.74
C GLN A 136 -5.07 5.14 -9.95
N GLU A 137 -3.92 5.04 -10.62
CA GLU A 137 -3.61 5.79 -11.84
C GLU A 137 -4.62 5.48 -12.95
N HIS A 138 -4.94 4.21 -13.17
CA HIS A 138 -5.94 3.79 -14.15
C HIS A 138 -7.31 4.40 -13.88
N VAL A 139 -7.76 4.38 -12.63
CA VAL A 139 -9.03 5.00 -12.22
C VAL A 139 -9.00 6.52 -12.44
N ALA A 140 -7.92 7.19 -12.05
CA ALA A 140 -7.77 8.64 -12.18
C ALA A 140 -7.78 9.08 -13.66
N LYS A 141 -7.01 8.40 -14.52
CA LYS A 141 -6.90 8.72 -15.97
C LYS A 141 -8.18 8.46 -16.75
N ASN A 142 -8.93 7.42 -16.38
CA ASN A 142 -10.13 7.05 -17.11
C ASN A 142 -11.41 7.69 -16.56
N GLY A 143 -11.32 8.61 -15.60
CA GLY A 143 -12.48 9.25 -14.95
C GLY A 143 -13.44 8.22 -14.32
N GLY A 144 -12.93 7.02 -14.04
CA GLY A 144 -13.67 5.88 -13.58
C GLY A 144 -14.03 5.95 -12.10
N LYS A 145 -15.02 5.14 -11.72
CA LYS A 145 -15.35 4.94 -10.31
C LYS A 145 -14.48 3.82 -9.75
N ILE A 146 -14.04 3.99 -8.50
CA ILE A 146 -13.36 2.93 -7.76
C ILE A 146 -14.28 1.71 -7.66
N ASN A 147 -13.79 0.55 -8.09
CA ASN A 147 -14.51 -0.71 -7.94
C ASN A 147 -14.11 -1.36 -6.61
N ILE A 148 -15.05 -1.45 -5.69
CA ILE A 148 -14.78 -1.96 -4.33
C ILE A 148 -14.33 -3.43 -4.33
N ILE A 149 -14.82 -4.26 -5.25
CA ILE A 149 -14.41 -5.67 -5.33
C ILE A 149 -12.95 -5.76 -5.76
N GLN A 150 -12.52 -4.92 -6.74
CA GLN A 150 -11.12 -4.83 -7.15
C GLN A 150 -10.23 -4.38 -6.00
N VAL A 151 -10.64 -3.33 -5.27
CA VAL A 151 -9.89 -2.85 -4.09
C VAL A 151 -9.75 -3.96 -3.06
N LEU A 152 -10.84 -4.64 -2.70
CA LEU A 152 -10.81 -5.73 -1.73
C LEU A 152 -9.95 -6.91 -2.22
N SER A 153 -9.96 -7.22 -3.52
CA SER A 153 -9.13 -8.28 -4.10
C SER A 153 -7.64 -7.96 -4.02
N THR A 154 -7.25 -6.74 -4.41
CA THR A 154 -5.85 -6.29 -4.35
C THR A 154 -5.37 -6.16 -2.91
N PHE A 155 -6.17 -5.59 -2.03
CA PHE A 155 -5.84 -5.40 -0.62
C PHE A 155 -5.65 -6.72 0.12
N ASP A 156 -6.59 -7.67 -0.05
CA ASP A 156 -6.47 -8.99 0.56
C ASP A 156 -5.19 -9.72 0.12
N ALA A 157 -4.79 -9.59 -1.16
CA ALA A 157 -3.54 -10.17 -1.67
C ALA A 157 -2.27 -9.56 -1.04
N GLY A 158 -2.38 -8.36 -0.45
CA GLY A 158 -1.33 -7.73 0.36
C GLY A 158 -1.54 -7.89 1.88
N GLY A 159 -2.50 -8.70 2.33
CA GLY A 159 -2.82 -8.82 3.76
C GLY A 159 -3.29 -7.51 4.39
N THR A 160 -3.81 -6.61 3.57
CA THR A 160 -4.25 -5.25 3.94
C THR A 160 -5.77 -5.18 3.98
N TYR A 161 -6.32 -4.51 4.97
CA TYR A 161 -7.77 -4.43 5.14
C TYR A 161 -8.19 -3.02 5.58
N ILE A 162 -9.28 -2.50 4.99
CA ILE A 162 -9.84 -1.18 5.33
C ILE A 162 -10.46 -1.26 6.73
N ALA A 163 -10.08 -0.35 7.61
CA ALA A 163 -10.61 -0.34 8.98
C ALA A 163 -12.08 0.12 8.99
N PHE A 164 -12.90 -0.59 9.75
CA PHE A 164 -14.24 -0.13 10.10
C PHE A 164 -14.21 0.90 11.23
N PRO A 165 -15.24 1.76 11.33
CA PRO A 165 -15.39 2.65 12.48
C PRO A 165 -15.34 1.88 13.80
N ARG A 166 -14.80 2.50 14.84
CA ARG A 166 -14.56 1.88 16.16
C ARG A 166 -15.81 1.30 16.84
N TRP A 167 -16.99 1.81 16.49
CA TRP A 167 -18.25 1.30 17.04
C TRP A 167 -18.70 -0.04 16.44
N VAL A 168 -18.04 -0.52 15.36
CA VAL A 168 -18.33 -1.84 14.77
C VAL A 168 -17.65 -2.92 15.59
N PRO A 169 -18.42 -3.81 16.27
CA PRO A 169 -17.84 -4.91 17.04
C PRO A 169 -17.00 -5.82 16.13
N PHE A 170 -15.82 -6.20 16.61
CA PHE A 170 -14.89 -7.05 15.85
C PHE A 170 -14.53 -6.52 14.46
N GLY A 171 -14.60 -5.20 14.23
CA GLY A 171 -14.48 -4.56 12.92
C GLY A 171 -13.26 -5.00 12.10
N ARG A 172 -12.09 -5.21 12.74
CA ARG A 172 -10.88 -5.71 12.06
C ARG A 172 -11.10 -7.12 11.49
N ARG A 173 -11.71 -8.03 12.26
CA ARG A 173 -12.01 -9.40 11.78
C ARG A 173 -13.08 -9.40 10.71
N VAL A 174 -14.11 -8.59 10.85
CA VAL A 174 -15.16 -8.43 9.84
C VAL A 174 -14.54 -7.92 8.53
N SER A 175 -13.66 -6.93 8.58
CA SER A 175 -12.97 -6.40 7.41
C SER A 175 -12.09 -7.46 6.72
N GLN A 176 -11.32 -8.23 7.50
CA GLN A 176 -10.53 -9.34 6.97
C GLN A 176 -11.41 -10.38 6.28
N VAL A 177 -12.49 -10.81 6.92
CA VAL A 177 -13.43 -11.78 6.33
C VAL A 177 -14.04 -11.23 5.03
N MET A 178 -14.39 -9.94 5.00
CA MET A 178 -14.88 -9.31 3.76
C MET A 178 -13.82 -9.29 2.66
N GLY A 179 -12.56 -8.98 2.97
CA GLY A 179 -11.45 -9.06 2.02
C GLY A 179 -11.33 -10.46 1.42
N ILE A 180 -11.36 -11.49 2.27
CA ILE A 180 -11.27 -12.88 1.83
C ILE A 180 -12.51 -13.30 1.01
N VAL A 181 -13.71 -13.10 1.54
CA VAL A 181 -14.94 -13.60 0.91
C VAL A 181 -15.31 -12.80 -0.33
N ILE A 182 -15.30 -11.46 -0.23
CA ILE A 182 -15.72 -10.61 -1.36
C ILE A 182 -14.55 -10.36 -2.32
N GLY A 183 -13.37 -10.02 -1.80
CA GLY A 183 -12.20 -9.73 -2.64
C GLY A 183 -11.63 -10.98 -3.29
N ARG A 184 -11.19 -11.95 -2.48
CA ARG A 184 -10.47 -13.14 -2.97
C ARG A 184 -11.40 -14.15 -3.65
N TRP A 185 -12.51 -14.55 -2.99
CA TRP A 185 -13.37 -15.62 -3.50
C TRP A 185 -14.34 -15.10 -4.55
N LEU A 186 -15.25 -14.21 -4.19
CA LEU A 186 -16.24 -13.67 -5.11
C LEU A 186 -15.56 -12.87 -6.23
N GLY A 187 -14.61 -12.02 -5.92
CA GLY A 187 -13.83 -11.28 -6.90
C GLY A 187 -13.12 -12.19 -7.89
N GLY A 188 -12.42 -13.23 -7.39
CA GLY A 188 -11.80 -14.24 -8.24
C GLY A 188 -12.79 -14.96 -9.16
N LEU A 189 -13.99 -15.29 -8.70
CA LEU A 189 -15.04 -15.88 -9.54
C LEU A 189 -15.57 -14.91 -10.59
N LEU A 190 -15.73 -13.63 -10.27
CA LEU A 190 -16.26 -12.60 -11.17
C LEU A 190 -15.22 -12.06 -12.17
N GLY A 191 -13.96 -12.43 -12.06
CA GLY A 191 -12.93 -12.00 -13.01
C GLY A 191 -11.99 -10.92 -12.51
N TYR A 192 -12.12 -10.49 -11.26
CA TYR A 192 -11.19 -9.55 -10.65
C TYR A 192 -9.90 -10.26 -10.26
N GLN A 193 -8.78 -9.67 -10.67
CA GLN A 193 -7.44 -10.18 -10.38
C GLN A 193 -6.78 -9.31 -9.33
N PRO A 194 -6.09 -9.87 -8.33
CA PRO A 194 -5.32 -9.05 -7.39
C PRO A 194 -4.10 -8.42 -8.06
N PHE A 195 -3.54 -9.09 -9.07
CA PHE A 195 -2.37 -8.65 -9.83
C PHE A 195 -2.63 -8.77 -11.33
N TYR A 196 -2.15 -7.78 -12.08
CA TYR A 196 -2.23 -7.73 -13.53
C TYR A 196 -0.83 -7.81 -14.12
N ARG A 197 -0.64 -8.58 -15.22
CA ARG A 197 0.68 -8.77 -15.83
C ARG A 197 1.34 -7.46 -16.22
N GLU A 198 0.57 -6.56 -16.82
CA GLU A 198 1.04 -5.25 -17.29
C GLU A 198 1.44 -4.28 -16.16
N TRP A 199 1.10 -4.60 -14.90
CA TRP A 199 1.41 -3.77 -13.73
C TRP A 199 2.44 -4.42 -12.79
N SER A 200 2.83 -5.66 -13.08
CA SER A 200 3.65 -6.48 -12.20
C SER A 200 5.03 -6.70 -12.80
N THR A 201 6.07 -6.26 -12.12
CA THR A 201 7.46 -6.53 -12.53
C THR A 201 7.85 -7.98 -12.22
N ASP A 202 7.40 -8.53 -11.10
CA ASP A 202 7.61 -9.92 -10.72
C ASP A 202 6.32 -10.73 -10.95
N TRP A 203 6.12 -11.15 -12.21
CA TRP A 203 4.96 -11.95 -12.57
C TRP A 203 5.00 -13.37 -12.01
N GLN A 204 6.19 -13.92 -11.78
CA GLN A 204 6.35 -15.23 -11.15
C GLN A 204 5.76 -15.21 -9.73
N LEU A 205 6.12 -14.22 -8.94
CA LEU A 205 5.58 -14.03 -7.59
C LEU A 205 4.06 -13.77 -7.62
N ALA A 206 3.57 -13.03 -8.61
CA ALA A 206 2.13 -12.81 -8.80
C ALA A 206 1.39 -14.14 -9.04
N CYS A 207 1.94 -15.01 -9.90
CA CYS A 207 1.40 -16.35 -10.13
C CYS A 207 1.40 -17.19 -8.86
N ASP A 208 2.51 -17.23 -8.11
CA ASP A 208 2.62 -18.00 -6.87
C ASP A 208 1.55 -17.58 -5.85
N LYS A 209 1.34 -16.28 -5.68
CA LYS A 209 0.28 -15.75 -4.81
C LYS A 209 -1.12 -16.12 -5.31
N MET A 210 -1.42 -15.97 -6.60
CA MET A 210 -2.73 -16.29 -7.16
C MET A 210 -3.03 -17.79 -7.13
N GLU A 211 -2.04 -18.65 -7.34
CA GLU A 211 -2.19 -20.11 -7.27
C GLU A 211 -2.54 -20.62 -5.89
N SER A 212 -2.18 -19.88 -4.84
CA SER A 212 -2.55 -20.23 -3.45
C SER A 212 -4.06 -20.16 -3.20
N SER A 213 -4.83 -19.53 -4.09
CA SER A 213 -6.30 -19.42 -4.01
C SER A 213 -6.98 -20.16 -5.17
N ILE A 214 -7.89 -21.10 -4.83
CA ILE A 214 -8.70 -21.85 -5.82
C ILE A 214 -9.45 -20.89 -6.76
N PHE A 215 -9.87 -19.74 -6.26
CA PHE A 215 -10.68 -18.78 -7.02
C PHE A 215 -9.86 -17.85 -7.91
N GLN A 216 -8.55 -17.69 -7.63
CA GLN A 216 -7.67 -16.78 -8.36
C GLN A 216 -6.66 -17.51 -9.25
N ARG A 217 -6.34 -18.79 -8.98
CA ARG A 217 -5.32 -19.58 -9.71
C ARG A 217 -5.50 -19.62 -11.23
N ARG A 218 -6.73 -19.45 -11.74
CA ARG A 218 -7.00 -19.39 -13.18
C ARG A 218 -6.39 -18.18 -13.88
N TRP A 219 -5.98 -17.17 -13.11
CA TRP A 219 -5.35 -15.96 -13.62
C TRP A 219 -3.83 -16.03 -13.59
N ALA A 220 -3.26 -17.05 -12.95
CA ALA A 220 -1.83 -17.30 -12.88
C ALA A 220 -1.34 -17.92 -14.19
N ASP A 221 -1.16 -17.08 -15.22
CA ASP A 221 -0.69 -17.52 -16.52
C ASP A 221 0.84 -17.49 -16.58
N ARG A 222 1.47 -18.63 -16.29
CA ARG A 222 2.93 -18.77 -16.28
C ARG A 222 3.56 -18.70 -17.67
N SER A 223 2.78 -18.80 -18.76
CA SER A 223 3.31 -18.62 -20.10
C SER A 223 3.78 -17.18 -20.36
N LYS A 224 3.40 -16.25 -19.48
CA LYS A 224 3.79 -14.83 -19.52
C LYS A 224 4.94 -14.49 -18.55
N VAL A 225 5.57 -15.48 -17.95
CA VAL A 225 6.82 -15.30 -17.20
C VAL A 225 7.95 -15.20 -18.20
N ASP A 226 8.67 -14.09 -18.18
CA ASP A 226 9.84 -13.82 -19.02
C ASP A 226 11.11 -14.40 -18.40
#